data_b76949076ac4b23e3b2e9d1c2a02b2ea
#
_entry.id   b76949076ac4b23e3b2e9d1c2a02b2ea
#
_cell.length_a   1.000
_cell.length_b   1.000
_cell.length_c   1.000
_cell.angle_alpha   90.00
_cell.angle_beta   90.00
_cell.angle_gamma   90.00
#
_symmetry.space_group_name_H-M   'P 1'
#
loop_
_entity.id
_entity.type
_entity.pdbx_description
1 polymer ?
#
loop_
_entity_poly.entity_id
_entity_poly.type
_entity_poly.pdbx_seq_one_letter_code
_entity_poly.pdbx_strand_id
1 'polypeptide(L)'
;MKVVGNKNKKSKKKFPLRIILDSGRKIPVPSQHDFKDSFIRNHGCSLVAFYMALRFRGKKKNVHQCLDYARKHLKCSAKYSLKELCKGINQICCKGSAVYKTSLTDEQLMSHLKKGQMVLFEERNPIHTVVLLYDANKKQVLHFSSCNTCFI
;
A
#
# COMPACT_ATOMS: atom_id res chain seq x y z
N MET A 1 0.94 8.34 -14.56
CA MET A 1 1.07 7.05 -13.81
C MET A 1 0.70 5.91 -14.73
N LYS A 2 1.43 4.84 -14.66
CA LYS A 2 1.23 3.66 -15.50
C LYS A 2 1.23 2.41 -14.63
N VAL A 3 0.29 1.51 -14.86
CA VAL A 3 0.26 0.19 -14.22
C VAL A 3 0.71 -0.85 -15.23
N VAL A 4 1.69 -1.65 -14.86
CA VAL A 4 2.31 -2.63 -15.76
C VAL A 4 2.26 -4.01 -15.11
N GLY A 5 1.68 -4.98 -15.83
CA GLY A 5 1.75 -6.40 -15.51
C GLY A 5 3.08 -7.00 -15.94
N ASN A 6 3.58 -7.94 -15.18
CA ASN A 6 4.78 -8.69 -15.56
C ASN A 6 4.37 -9.89 -16.44
N LYS A 7 4.68 -9.83 -17.73
CA LYS A 7 4.34 -10.91 -18.70
C LYS A 7 5.24 -12.15 -18.57
N ASN A 8 6.32 -12.08 -17.83
CA ASN A 8 7.29 -13.19 -17.69
C ASN A 8 6.96 -14.10 -16.50
N LYS A 9 6.27 -15.20 -16.77
CA LYS A 9 5.97 -16.29 -15.82
C LYS A 9 7.20 -17.05 -15.28
N LYS A 10 8.43 -16.73 -15.69
CA LYS A 10 9.63 -17.53 -15.38
C LYS A 10 10.54 -16.96 -14.29
N SER A 11 10.32 -15.77 -13.75
CA SER A 11 11.17 -15.26 -12.67
C SER A 11 10.48 -15.36 -11.32
N LYS A 12 10.94 -16.29 -10.49
CA LYS A 12 10.44 -16.60 -9.13
C LYS A 12 10.55 -15.46 -8.09
N LYS A 13 10.92 -14.22 -8.49
CA LYS A 13 11.22 -13.11 -7.56
C LYS A 13 10.60 -11.76 -7.91
N LYS A 14 9.78 -11.64 -8.95
CA LYS A 14 9.17 -10.35 -9.31
C LYS A 14 7.66 -10.39 -9.12
N PHE A 15 7.15 -9.41 -8.37
CA PHE A 15 5.71 -9.22 -8.21
C PHE A 15 5.03 -9.00 -9.57
N PRO A 16 3.81 -9.54 -9.78
CA PRO A 16 3.15 -9.54 -11.09
C PRO A 16 2.74 -8.15 -11.56
N LEU A 17 2.57 -7.19 -10.64
CA LEU A 17 2.17 -5.83 -10.93
C LEU A 17 3.15 -4.82 -10.36
N ARG A 18 3.28 -3.70 -11.04
CA ARG A 18 3.98 -2.51 -10.56
C ARG A 18 3.30 -1.25 -11.07
N ILE A 19 3.37 -0.21 -10.27
CA ILE A 19 2.96 1.14 -10.62
C ILE A 19 4.21 1.90 -11.03
N ILE A 20 4.14 2.62 -12.14
CA ILE A 20 5.18 3.57 -12.55
C ILE A 20 4.58 4.96 -12.41
N LEU A 21 5.12 5.74 -11.46
CA LEU A 21 4.72 7.13 -11.26
C LEU A 21 5.27 8.01 -12.39
N ASP A 22 4.70 9.20 -12.58
CA ASP A 22 5.17 10.16 -13.58
C ASP A 22 6.64 10.57 -13.38
N SER A 23 7.12 10.50 -12.14
CA SER A 23 8.55 10.67 -11.79
C SER A 23 9.46 9.52 -12.27
N GLY A 24 8.90 8.45 -12.82
CA GLY A 24 9.62 7.22 -13.18
C GLY A 24 9.84 6.25 -12.02
N ARG A 25 9.47 6.63 -10.79
CA ARG A 25 9.58 5.74 -9.62
C ARG A 25 8.65 4.53 -9.78
N LYS A 26 9.18 3.35 -9.49
CA LYS A 26 8.44 2.08 -9.55
C LYS A 26 8.01 1.63 -8.17
N ILE A 27 6.74 1.28 -8.03
CA ILE A 27 6.16 0.72 -6.81
C ILE A 27 5.67 -0.68 -7.13
N PRO A 28 6.34 -1.74 -6.65
CA PRO A 28 5.81 -3.10 -6.78
C PRO A 28 4.49 -3.25 -6.03
N VAL A 29 3.57 -4.02 -6.59
CA VAL A 29 2.28 -4.34 -5.98
C VAL A 29 2.27 -5.84 -5.66
N PRO A 30 2.70 -6.25 -4.46
CA PRO A 30 2.71 -7.66 -4.08
C PRO A 30 1.31 -8.14 -3.71
N SER A 31 1.06 -9.43 -3.91
CA SER A 31 -0.04 -10.12 -3.24
C SER A 31 0.46 -10.71 -1.92
N GLN A 32 -0.34 -10.60 -0.86
CA GLN A 32 0.01 -11.23 0.42
C GLN A 32 0.14 -12.76 0.30
N HIS A 33 -0.52 -13.36 -0.68
CA HIS A 33 -0.47 -14.81 -0.91
C HIS A 33 0.81 -15.28 -1.60
N ASP A 34 1.63 -14.36 -2.13
CA ASP A 34 2.92 -14.68 -2.75
C ASP A 34 4.03 -15.00 -1.73
N PHE A 35 3.76 -14.76 -0.44
CA PHE A 35 4.71 -14.96 0.65
C PHE A 35 4.52 -16.30 1.34
N LYS A 36 5.63 -16.91 1.78
CA LYS A 36 5.61 -18.14 2.58
C LYS A 36 5.28 -17.88 4.05
N ASP A 37 5.58 -16.68 4.55
CA ASP A 37 5.27 -16.28 5.92
C ASP A 37 3.76 -16.33 6.15
N SER A 38 3.32 -17.12 7.13
CA SER A 38 1.90 -17.36 7.40
C SER A 38 1.17 -16.09 7.86
N PHE A 39 1.83 -15.21 8.62
CA PHE A 39 1.23 -13.95 9.03
C PHE A 39 0.97 -13.04 7.82
N ILE A 40 1.95 -12.91 6.91
CA ILE A 40 1.79 -12.11 5.69
C ILE A 40 0.67 -12.68 4.82
N ARG A 41 0.62 -14.00 4.64
CA ARG A 41 -0.43 -14.65 3.83
C ARG A 41 -1.83 -14.44 4.36
N ASN A 42 -2.01 -14.48 5.67
CA ASN A 42 -3.33 -14.48 6.31
C ASN A 42 -3.77 -13.11 6.80
N HIS A 43 -2.82 -12.24 7.17
CA HIS A 43 -3.08 -10.95 7.82
C HIS A 43 -2.27 -9.79 7.21
N GLY A 44 -1.63 -10.00 6.07
CA GLY A 44 -0.64 -9.10 5.51
C GLY A 44 -1.18 -7.90 4.73
N CYS A 45 -2.49 -7.70 4.62
CA CYS A 45 -3.04 -6.59 3.83
C CYS A 45 -2.53 -5.23 4.30
N SER A 46 -2.50 -4.99 5.60
CA SER A 46 -1.97 -3.74 6.18
C SER A 46 -0.45 -3.62 5.96
N LEU A 47 0.27 -4.74 6.05
CA LEU A 47 1.71 -4.75 5.84
C LEU A 47 2.10 -4.49 4.37
N VAL A 48 1.34 -5.04 3.42
CA VAL A 48 1.52 -4.75 1.99
C VAL A 48 1.23 -3.28 1.70
N ALA A 49 0.16 -2.73 2.27
CA ALA A 49 -0.16 -1.30 2.15
C ALA A 49 0.94 -0.42 2.76
N PHE A 50 1.48 -0.80 3.91
CA PHE A 50 2.62 -0.12 4.53
C PHE A 50 3.86 -0.13 3.64
N TYR A 51 4.20 -1.29 3.09
CA TYR A 51 5.28 -1.43 2.12
C TYR A 51 5.09 -0.51 0.91
N MET A 52 3.90 -0.49 0.30
CA MET A 52 3.61 0.36 -0.86
C MET A 52 3.72 1.84 -0.51
N ALA A 53 3.25 2.26 0.67
CA ALA A 53 3.37 3.64 1.14
C ALA A 53 4.83 4.06 1.33
N LEU A 54 5.68 3.21 1.91
CA LEU A 54 7.11 3.48 2.05
C LEU A 54 7.79 3.58 0.69
N ARG A 55 7.45 2.72 -0.25
CA ARG A 55 7.95 2.79 -1.64
C ARG A 55 7.49 4.06 -2.35
N PHE A 56 6.25 4.46 -2.15
CA PHE A 56 5.71 5.72 -2.67
C PHE A 56 6.49 6.92 -2.14
N ARG A 57 6.93 6.88 -0.89
CA ARG A 57 7.79 7.90 -0.25
C ARG A 57 9.28 7.75 -0.57
N GLY A 58 9.65 6.82 -1.44
CA GLY A 58 11.03 6.62 -1.88
C GLY A 58 11.90 5.73 -0.98
N LYS A 59 11.32 5.08 0.02
CA LYS A 59 12.06 4.16 0.90
C LYS A 59 12.13 2.76 0.30
N LYS A 60 13.34 2.20 0.20
CA LYS A 60 13.61 0.91 -0.47
C LYS A 60 13.62 -0.27 0.51
N LYS A 61 12.60 -0.39 1.34
CA LYS A 61 12.42 -1.57 2.20
C LYS A 61 11.63 -2.65 1.45
N ASN A 62 11.96 -3.92 1.67
CA ASN A 62 11.13 -5.03 1.20
C ASN A 62 10.04 -5.37 2.22
N VAL A 63 9.12 -6.28 1.88
CA VAL A 63 7.98 -6.61 2.75
C VAL A 63 8.44 -7.24 4.07
N HIS A 64 9.47 -8.09 4.04
CA HIS A 64 10.03 -8.70 5.26
C HIS A 64 10.67 -7.65 6.18
N GLN A 65 11.39 -6.67 5.63
CA GLN A 65 11.93 -5.55 6.41
C GLN A 65 10.82 -4.69 7.02
N CYS A 66 9.71 -4.50 6.30
CA CYS A 66 8.52 -3.83 6.83
C CYS A 66 7.90 -4.62 7.98
N LEU A 67 7.81 -5.95 7.86
CA LEU A 67 7.30 -6.82 8.92
C LEU A 67 8.19 -6.77 10.17
N ASP A 68 9.51 -6.86 10.00
CA ASP A 68 10.45 -6.79 11.11
C ASP A 68 10.34 -5.45 11.84
N TYR A 69 10.27 -4.35 11.11
CA TYR A 69 10.05 -3.02 11.67
C TYR A 69 8.72 -2.95 12.43
N ALA A 70 7.64 -3.43 11.82
CA ALA A 70 6.31 -3.39 12.43
C ALA A 70 6.24 -4.22 13.71
N ARG A 71 6.80 -5.44 13.72
CA ARG A 71 6.89 -6.28 14.92
C ARG A 71 7.65 -5.62 16.06
N LYS A 72 8.69 -4.87 15.74
CA LYS A 72 9.54 -4.19 16.73
C LYS A 72 8.94 -2.89 17.25
N HIS A 73 8.22 -2.13 16.42
CA HIS A 73 7.86 -0.74 16.72
C HIS A 73 6.35 -0.45 16.72
N LEU A 74 5.53 -1.29 16.09
CA LEU A 74 4.10 -1.05 15.93
C LEU A 74 3.28 -2.06 16.72
N LYS A 75 2.11 -1.62 17.18
CA LYS A 75 1.15 -2.49 17.88
C LYS A 75 0.29 -3.24 16.88
N CYS A 76 0.09 -4.54 17.13
CA CYS A 76 -0.74 -5.42 16.34
C CYS A 76 -1.74 -6.16 17.23
N SER A 77 -3.01 -6.19 16.82
CA SER A 77 -4.00 -7.15 17.34
C SER A 77 -4.18 -8.29 16.34
N ALA A 78 -5.24 -8.30 15.54
CA ALA A 78 -5.36 -9.22 14.41
C ALA A 78 -4.55 -8.75 13.18
N LYS A 79 -4.37 -7.43 13.04
CA LYS A 79 -3.58 -6.77 12.01
C LYS A 79 -3.03 -5.44 12.52
N TYR A 80 -2.15 -4.80 11.76
CA TYR A 80 -1.71 -3.43 12.04
C TYR A 80 -2.79 -2.44 11.59
N SER A 81 -3.24 -1.57 12.51
CA SER A 81 -4.24 -0.54 12.21
C SER A 81 -3.65 0.58 11.34
N LEU A 82 -4.50 1.32 10.64
CA LEU A 82 -4.08 2.50 9.88
C LEU A 82 -3.36 3.53 10.75
N LYS A 83 -3.79 3.71 11.99
CA LYS A 83 -3.15 4.61 12.95
C LYS A 83 -1.71 4.19 13.24
N GLU A 84 -1.46 2.90 13.45
CA GLU A 84 -0.12 2.37 13.64
C GLU A 84 0.74 2.46 12.38
N LEU A 85 0.17 2.21 11.19
CA LEU A 85 0.88 2.39 9.92
C LEU A 85 1.27 3.86 9.70
N CYS A 86 0.40 4.80 10.00
CA CYS A 86 0.68 6.23 9.95
C CYS A 86 1.87 6.60 10.85
N LYS A 87 1.87 6.10 12.08
CA LYS A 87 2.99 6.25 13.01
C LYS A 87 4.29 5.72 12.42
N GLY A 88 4.27 4.51 11.86
CA GLY A 88 5.45 3.88 11.25
C GLY A 88 5.98 4.66 10.05
N ILE A 89 5.11 5.14 9.17
CA ILE A 89 5.50 5.97 8.02
C ILE A 89 6.20 7.25 8.49
N ASN A 90 5.64 7.92 9.48
CA ASN A 90 6.21 9.15 10.04
C ASN A 90 7.55 8.93 10.74
N GLN A 91 7.75 7.76 11.36
CA GLN A 91 9.02 7.40 11.99
C GLN A 91 10.11 7.11 10.95
N ILE A 92 9.77 6.41 9.86
CA ILE A 92 10.74 6.00 8.84
C ILE A 92 11.03 7.15 7.87
N CYS A 93 10.03 7.91 7.46
CA CYS A 93 10.19 9.00 6.49
C CYS A 93 10.55 10.31 7.18
N CYS A 94 9.60 10.96 7.77
CA CYS A 94 9.74 12.11 8.67
C CYS A 94 8.35 12.49 9.20
N LYS A 95 8.31 13.25 10.28
CA LYS A 95 7.05 13.77 10.86
C LYS A 95 6.25 14.52 9.78
N GLY A 96 4.96 14.22 9.69
CA GLY A 96 4.04 14.83 8.71
C GLY A 96 4.03 14.16 7.34
N SER A 97 4.79 13.08 7.11
CA SER A 97 4.75 12.30 5.88
C SER A 97 3.42 11.59 5.65
N ALA A 98 2.73 11.24 6.72
CA ALA A 98 1.40 10.65 6.70
C ALA A 98 0.50 11.31 7.74
N VAL A 99 -0.78 11.38 7.45
CA VAL A 99 -1.82 11.92 8.34
C VAL A 99 -2.92 10.88 8.48
N TYR A 100 -3.27 10.56 9.73
CA TYR A 100 -4.38 9.66 10.02
C TYR A 100 -5.67 10.45 10.21
N LYS A 101 -6.75 9.99 9.59
CA LYS A 101 -8.10 10.53 9.75
C LYS A 101 -9.08 9.39 9.98
N THR A 102 -10.04 9.59 10.88
CA THR A 102 -11.05 8.59 11.21
C THR A 102 -12.15 8.47 10.16
N SER A 103 -12.42 9.54 9.44
CA SER A 103 -13.40 9.57 8.35
C SER A 103 -13.08 10.68 7.37
N LEU A 104 -13.45 10.46 6.12
CA LEU A 104 -13.42 11.44 5.04
C LEU A 104 -14.72 11.34 4.27
N THR A 105 -15.24 12.49 3.80
CA THR A 105 -16.28 12.48 2.78
C THR A 105 -15.68 12.04 1.43
N ASP A 106 -16.52 11.60 0.50
CA ASP A 106 -16.05 11.22 -0.85
C ASP A 106 -15.34 12.39 -1.56
N GLU A 107 -15.83 13.61 -1.36
CA GLU A 107 -15.21 14.82 -1.92
C GLU A 107 -13.83 15.10 -1.33
N GLN A 108 -13.67 14.94 -0.01
CA GLN A 108 -12.39 15.09 0.66
C GLN A 108 -11.41 14.01 0.20
N LEU A 109 -11.85 12.76 0.11
CA LEU A 109 -11.06 11.65 -0.41
C LEU A 109 -10.59 11.94 -1.83
N MET A 110 -11.50 12.34 -2.72
CA MET A 110 -11.16 12.68 -4.10
C MET A 110 -10.22 13.88 -4.19
N SER A 111 -10.37 14.87 -3.32
CA SER A 111 -9.45 16.00 -3.24
C SER A 111 -8.03 15.58 -2.91
N HIS A 112 -7.85 14.69 -1.93
CA HIS A 112 -6.53 14.13 -1.59
C HIS A 112 -5.93 13.33 -2.75
N LEU A 113 -6.71 12.47 -3.36
CA LEU A 113 -6.27 11.62 -4.48
C LEU A 113 -5.87 12.48 -5.70
N LYS A 114 -6.65 13.49 -6.06
CA LYS A 114 -6.35 14.38 -7.19
C LYS A 114 -5.11 15.25 -6.97
N LYS A 115 -4.72 15.49 -5.72
CA LYS A 115 -3.44 16.13 -5.36
C LYS A 115 -2.24 15.20 -5.50
N GLY A 116 -2.44 13.97 -5.96
CA GLY A 116 -1.39 12.97 -6.12
C GLY A 116 -0.98 12.27 -4.84
N GLN A 117 -1.80 12.32 -3.79
CA GLN A 117 -1.55 11.62 -2.54
C GLN A 117 -1.97 10.16 -2.64
N MET A 118 -1.19 9.27 -2.06
CA MET A 118 -1.59 7.88 -1.84
C MET A 118 -2.47 7.83 -0.59
N VAL A 119 -3.59 7.12 -0.68
CA VAL A 119 -4.48 6.90 0.46
C VAL A 119 -4.50 5.42 0.82
N LEU A 120 -4.21 5.11 2.08
CA LEU A 120 -4.46 3.81 2.66
C LEU A 120 -5.86 3.85 3.26
N PHE A 121 -6.71 2.95 2.82
CA PHE A 121 -8.11 2.93 3.18
C PHE A 121 -8.48 1.59 3.82
N GLU A 122 -9.30 1.62 4.87
CA GLU A 122 -9.81 0.42 5.50
C GLU A 122 -11.25 0.16 5.04
N GLU A 123 -11.42 -0.92 4.29
CA GLU A 123 -12.74 -1.45 3.95
C GLU A 123 -13.27 -2.27 5.12
N ARG A 124 -14.59 -2.28 5.28
CA ARG A 124 -15.27 -3.10 6.30
C ARG A 124 -16.10 -4.18 5.61
N ASN A 125 -16.26 -5.32 6.31
CA ASN A 125 -17.05 -6.48 5.88
C ASN A 125 -16.50 -7.20 4.63
N PRO A 126 -15.34 -7.87 4.70
CA PRO A 126 -14.44 -7.99 5.85
C PRO A 126 -13.51 -6.78 6.01
N ILE A 127 -12.94 -6.62 7.20
CA ILE A 127 -11.93 -5.58 7.44
C ILE A 127 -10.70 -5.86 6.56
N HIS A 128 -10.40 -4.94 5.65
CA HIS A 128 -9.32 -5.09 4.70
C HIS A 128 -8.65 -3.74 4.41
N THR A 129 -7.33 -3.70 4.39
CA THR A 129 -6.58 -2.49 4.06
C THR A 129 -6.23 -2.49 2.57
N VAL A 130 -6.59 -1.42 1.89
CA VAL A 130 -6.33 -1.22 0.47
C VAL A 130 -5.57 0.08 0.24
N VAL A 131 -4.97 0.19 -0.93
CA VAL A 131 -4.25 1.39 -1.38
C VAL A 131 -5.02 2.02 -2.53
N LEU A 132 -5.26 3.32 -2.42
CA LEU A 132 -5.91 4.12 -3.46
C LEU A 132 -4.90 5.11 -4.05
N LEU A 133 -4.93 5.24 -5.37
CA LEU A 133 -4.20 6.23 -6.14
C LEU A 133 -5.09 6.79 -7.23
N TYR A 134 -4.80 7.99 -7.71
CA TYR A 134 -5.52 8.59 -8.82
C TYR A 134 -4.67 8.66 -10.08
N ASP A 135 -5.18 8.08 -11.15
CA ASP A 135 -4.59 8.21 -12.48
C ASP A 135 -5.21 9.43 -13.20
N ALA A 136 -4.47 10.53 -13.22
CA ALA A 136 -4.93 11.78 -13.82
C ALA A 136 -5.11 11.66 -15.35
N ASN A 137 -4.33 10.81 -16.02
CA ASN A 137 -4.42 10.61 -17.47
C ASN A 137 -5.72 9.91 -17.86
N LYS A 138 -6.11 8.92 -17.07
CA LYS A 138 -7.34 8.14 -17.28
C LYS A 138 -8.53 8.69 -16.49
N LYS A 139 -8.32 9.67 -15.62
CA LYS A 139 -9.33 10.27 -14.72
C LYS A 139 -10.05 9.22 -13.88
N GLN A 140 -9.30 8.27 -13.33
CA GLN A 140 -9.87 7.16 -12.54
C GLN A 140 -9.10 6.91 -11.25
N VAL A 141 -9.81 6.43 -10.25
CA VAL A 141 -9.20 5.93 -9.01
C VAL A 141 -8.75 4.50 -9.24
N LEU A 142 -7.51 4.22 -8.87
CA LEU A 142 -6.95 2.87 -8.87
C LEU A 142 -7.03 2.30 -7.47
N HIS A 143 -7.55 1.11 -7.34
CA HIS A 143 -7.73 0.37 -6.10
C HIS A 143 -6.84 -0.86 -6.11
N PHE A 144 -5.92 -0.93 -5.15
CA PHE A 144 -4.99 -2.04 -5.01
C PHE A 144 -5.29 -2.83 -3.74
N SER A 145 -5.76 -4.05 -3.93
CA SER A 145 -5.94 -5.02 -2.85
C SER A 145 -4.80 -6.04 -2.88
N SER A 146 -4.25 -6.36 -1.73
CA SER A 146 -3.21 -7.36 -1.60
C SER A 146 -3.71 -8.80 -1.80
N CYS A 147 -5.02 -9.02 -1.75
CA CYS A 147 -5.62 -10.34 -1.98
C CYS A 147 -5.94 -10.57 -3.46
N ASN A 148 -6.54 -9.57 -4.10
CA ASN A 148 -6.86 -9.57 -5.51
C ASN A 148 -6.65 -8.16 -6.04
N THR A 149 -5.88 -8.03 -7.09
CA THR A 149 -5.68 -6.74 -7.72
C THR A 149 -6.89 -6.39 -8.56
N CYS A 150 -7.78 -5.58 -8.01
CA CYS A 150 -8.92 -5.05 -8.75
C CYS A 150 -8.62 -3.61 -9.17
N PHE A 151 -8.90 -3.32 -10.43
CA PHE A 151 -8.95 -1.95 -10.94
C PHE A 151 -10.41 -1.52 -10.99
N ILE A 152 -10.70 -0.39 -10.43
CA ILE A 152 -12.01 0.24 -10.51
C ILE A 152 -11.91 1.47 -11.41
#